data_a66638b46a74d19ccd3ab63153d6e3ce
#
_entry.id   a66638b46a74d19ccd3ab63153d6e3ce
#
_cell.length_a   1.000
_cell.length_b   1.000
_cell.length_c   1.000
_cell.angle_alpha   90.00
_cell.angle_beta   90.00
_cell.angle_gamma   90.00
#
_symmetry.space_group_name_H-M   'P 1'
#
loop_
_entity.id
_entity.type
_entity.pdbx_description
1 polymer ?
#
loop_
_entity_poly.entity_id
_entity_poly.type
_entity_poly.pdbx_seq_one_letter_code
_entity_poly.pdbx_strand_id
1 'polypeptide(L)'
;MVNTNLTLCGLPLDNPIIPASGTFGYGYEFAELYDINCLGTFSFKGTTREPRTGNAQPRIAEYAGGLLNAVGLQNPGVDAVIAEELPKLQRVFQKPVMANVSGFSIEEYVEVCRRLDACGQVGWLEVNISCPNVHGGGMSFGT
;
A
#
# COMPACT_ATOMS: atom_id res chain seq x y z
N MET A 1 7.70 18.30 25.73
CA MET A 1 7.09 17.52 24.62
C MET A 1 7.94 16.28 24.41
N VAL A 2 7.32 15.14 24.20
CA VAL A 2 8.05 13.90 23.84
C VAL A 2 8.50 14.01 22.39
N ASN A 3 9.77 13.70 22.11
CA ASN A 3 10.29 13.60 20.75
C ASN A 3 9.86 12.23 20.17
N THR A 4 9.09 12.24 19.10
CA THR A 4 8.60 11.02 18.42
C THR A 4 9.32 10.77 17.09
N ASN A 5 10.28 11.61 16.71
CA ASN A 5 11.04 11.47 15.49
C ASN A 5 11.87 10.18 15.48
N LEU A 6 11.93 9.54 14.34
CA LEU A 6 12.76 8.35 14.13
C LEU A 6 13.26 8.29 12.69
N THR A 7 14.10 7.30 12.42
CA THR A 7 14.60 7.03 11.07
C THR A 7 14.22 5.60 10.68
N LEU A 8 13.61 5.43 9.53
CA LEU A 8 13.26 4.13 8.96
C LEU A 8 14.00 3.95 7.64
N CYS A 9 14.89 2.94 7.56
CA CYS A 9 15.70 2.64 6.37
C CYS A 9 16.39 3.90 5.78
N GLY A 10 16.92 4.76 6.64
CA GLY A 10 17.65 5.97 6.23
C GLY A 10 16.80 7.22 5.98
N LEU A 11 15.49 7.11 5.94
CA LEU A 11 14.57 8.27 5.77
C LEU A 11 13.95 8.70 7.12
N PRO A 12 13.85 10.01 7.38
CA PRO A 12 13.30 10.53 8.63
C PRO A 12 11.77 10.42 8.64
N LEU A 13 11.22 10.14 9.81
CA LEU A 13 9.78 10.18 10.13
C LEU A 13 9.55 11.07 11.34
N ASP A 14 8.47 11.85 11.33
CA ASP A 14 8.09 12.71 12.45
C ASP A 14 7.55 11.92 13.65
N ASN A 15 6.99 10.74 13.36
CA ASN A 15 6.43 9.85 14.37
C ASN A 15 6.31 8.40 13.82
N PRO A 16 6.13 7.39 14.70
CA PRO A 16 6.08 5.98 14.29
C PRO A 16 4.71 5.50 13.80
N ILE A 17 3.74 6.37 13.59
CA ILE A 17 2.39 5.96 13.19
C ILE A 17 2.36 5.73 11.68
N ILE A 18 2.18 4.48 11.29
CA ILE A 18 2.19 4.02 9.90
C ILE A 18 0.97 3.13 9.66
N PRO A 19 -0.13 3.63 9.11
CA PRO A 19 -1.23 2.81 8.66
C PRO A 19 -0.79 1.73 7.67
N ALA A 20 -1.26 0.49 7.91
CA ALA A 20 -0.89 -0.66 7.12
C ALA A 20 -1.58 -0.68 5.75
N SER A 21 -0.93 -1.31 4.78
CA SER A 21 -1.52 -1.51 3.45
C SER A 21 -2.85 -2.29 3.54
N GLY A 22 -3.78 -1.97 2.63
CA GLY A 22 -5.11 -2.57 2.60
C GLY A 22 -6.11 -1.98 3.60
N THR A 23 -5.67 -1.15 4.56
CA THR A 23 -6.53 -0.48 5.54
C THR A 23 -6.69 1.01 5.30
N PHE A 24 -5.84 1.59 4.46
CA PHE A 24 -5.73 3.04 4.26
C PHE A 24 -5.87 3.49 2.79
N GLY A 25 -6.27 2.60 1.89
CA GLY A 25 -6.44 2.89 0.46
C GLY A 25 -5.19 3.50 -0.17
N TYR A 26 -5.35 4.61 -0.87
CA TYR A 26 -4.25 5.47 -1.34
C TYR A 26 -4.08 6.73 -0.48
N GLY A 27 -4.80 6.84 0.65
CA GLY A 27 -4.65 7.88 1.66
C GLY A 27 -5.49 9.13 1.40
N TYR A 28 -5.67 9.56 0.17
CA TYR A 28 -6.41 10.79 -0.15
C TYR A 28 -7.89 10.70 0.25
N GLU A 29 -8.48 9.50 0.32
CA GLU A 29 -9.84 9.29 0.80
C GLU A 29 -9.98 9.66 2.29
N PHE A 30 -8.93 9.41 3.08
CA PHE A 30 -8.90 9.77 4.49
C PHE A 30 -8.60 11.26 4.73
N ALA A 31 -7.95 11.91 3.75
CA ALA A 31 -7.71 13.36 3.81
C ALA A 31 -9.01 14.18 3.77
N GLU A 32 -10.12 13.60 3.33
CA GLU A 32 -11.45 14.21 3.42
C GLU A 32 -11.98 14.27 4.86
N LEU A 33 -11.45 13.44 5.77
CA LEU A 33 -11.90 13.32 7.15
C LEU A 33 -10.99 14.07 8.14
N TYR A 34 -9.67 14.11 7.89
CA TYR A 34 -8.69 14.76 8.75
C TYR A 34 -7.38 15.02 8.00
N ASP A 35 -6.52 15.87 8.56
CA ASP A 35 -5.18 16.10 8.00
C ASP A 35 -4.27 14.89 8.20
N ILE A 36 -4.11 14.09 7.16
CA ILE A 36 -3.28 12.88 7.17
C ILE A 36 -1.78 13.18 7.30
N ASN A 37 -1.33 14.44 7.18
CA ASN A 37 0.06 14.82 7.44
C ASN A 37 0.46 14.69 8.92
N CYS A 38 -0.49 14.43 9.83
CA CYS A 38 -0.19 14.04 11.22
C CYS A 38 0.47 12.64 11.33
N LEU A 39 0.40 11.80 10.30
CA LEU A 39 1.03 10.49 10.27
C LEU A 39 2.53 10.61 9.95
N GLY A 40 3.34 9.64 10.39
CA GLY A 40 4.75 9.54 9.96
C GLY A 40 4.86 9.25 8.48
N THR A 41 4.18 8.21 8.04
CA THR A 41 3.93 7.80 6.65
C THR A 41 2.76 6.81 6.65
N PHE A 42 2.48 6.17 5.53
CA PHE A 42 1.59 5.00 5.45
C PHE A 42 1.95 4.12 4.27
N SER A 43 1.52 2.85 4.34
CA SER A 43 1.65 1.93 3.22
C SER A 43 0.35 1.94 2.40
N PHE A 44 0.43 2.32 1.13
CA PHE A 44 -0.74 2.35 0.27
C PHE A 44 -1.10 0.94 -0.25
N LYS A 45 -2.23 0.83 -0.94
CA LYS A 45 -2.81 -0.41 -1.44
C LYS A 45 -1.81 -1.23 -2.27
N GLY A 46 -1.75 -2.54 -1.99
CA GLY A 46 -0.92 -3.49 -2.73
C GLY A 46 -1.12 -3.38 -4.23
N THR A 47 -0.04 -3.09 -4.95
CA THR A 47 -0.02 -2.78 -6.37
C THR A 47 0.58 -3.95 -7.14
N THR A 48 -0.11 -4.41 -8.18
CA THR A 48 0.36 -5.43 -9.13
C THR A 48 0.70 -4.78 -10.47
N ARG A 49 1.41 -5.51 -11.34
CA ARG A 49 1.75 -5.04 -12.70
C ARG A 49 0.47 -4.68 -13.45
N GLU A 50 -0.44 -5.64 -13.58
CA GLU A 50 -1.72 -5.47 -14.24
C GLU A 50 -2.83 -5.11 -13.22
N PRO A 51 -3.90 -4.42 -13.65
CA PRO A 51 -5.05 -4.17 -12.80
C PRO A 51 -5.74 -5.47 -12.36
N ARG A 52 -6.27 -5.48 -11.15
CA ARG A 52 -7.00 -6.61 -10.57
C ARG A 52 -8.33 -6.20 -10.01
N THR A 53 -9.39 -6.92 -10.36
CA THR A 53 -10.72 -6.76 -9.79
C THR A 53 -10.86 -7.39 -8.40
N GLY A 54 -9.88 -8.21 -8.00
CA GLY A 54 -9.93 -9.02 -6.79
C GLY A 54 -10.79 -10.28 -6.95
N ASN A 55 -11.10 -10.92 -5.83
CA ASN A 55 -11.91 -12.14 -5.79
C ASN A 55 -13.39 -11.84 -6.07
N ALA A 56 -14.12 -12.86 -6.51
CA ALA A 56 -15.58 -12.77 -6.68
C ALA A 56 -16.30 -12.46 -5.35
N GLN A 57 -17.45 -11.82 -5.43
CA GLN A 57 -18.31 -11.56 -4.26
C GLN A 57 -19.16 -12.80 -3.92
N PRO A 58 -19.57 -12.99 -2.61
CA PRO A 58 -19.26 -12.13 -1.47
C PRO A 58 -17.80 -12.34 -0.98
N ARG A 59 -17.11 -11.24 -0.65
CA ARG A 59 -15.71 -11.27 -0.22
C ARG A 59 -15.43 -10.49 1.08
N ILE A 60 -16.50 -10.04 1.72
CA ILE A 60 -16.50 -9.41 3.04
C ILE A 60 -17.67 -10.02 3.81
N ALA A 61 -17.44 -10.37 5.07
CA ALA A 61 -18.45 -10.86 5.99
C ALA A 61 -18.21 -10.29 7.39
N GLU A 62 -19.27 -9.77 8.00
CA GLU A 62 -19.25 -9.28 9.37
C GLU A 62 -19.64 -10.39 10.34
N TYR A 63 -19.08 -10.37 11.55
CA TYR A 63 -19.46 -11.21 12.66
C TYR A 63 -19.33 -10.42 13.98
N ALA A 64 -19.85 -10.95 15.09
CA ALA A 64 -19.94 -10.21 16.36
C ALA A 64 -18.60 -9.66 16.89
N GLY A 65 -17.47 -10.24 16.49
CA GLY A 65 -16.13 -9.83 16.93
C GLY A 65 -15.30 -9.07 15.89
N GLY A 66 -15.83 -8.82 14.68
CA GLY A 66 -15.05 -8.15 13.64
C GLY A 66 -15.54 -8.41 12.22
N LEU A 67 -14.59 -8.34 11.28
CA LEU A 67 -14.83 -8.45 9.86
C LEU A 67 -13.83 -9.42 9.22
N LEU A 68 -14.35 -10.38 8.47
CA LEU A 68 -13.56 -11.27 7.62
C LEU A 68 -13.54 -10.73 6.20
N ASN A 69 -12.38 -10.78 5.55
CA ASN A 69 -12.28 -10.40 4.15
C ASN A 69 -11.43 -11.37 3.33
N ALA A 70 -11.77 -11.44 2.05
CA ALA A 70 -11.03 -12.14 1.02
C ALA A 70 -11.00 -11.27 -0.26
N VAL A 71 -10.59 -10.02 -0.15
CA VAL A 71 -10.65 -9.04 -1.25
C VAL A 71 -9.79 -9.44 -2.45
N GLY A 72 -8.61 -10.05 -2.24
CA GLY A 72 -7.81 -10.62 -3.33
C GLY A 72 -7.02 -9.60 -4.13
N LEU A 73 -6.36 -8.64 -3.47
CA LEU A 73 -5.49 -7.63 -4.09
C LEU A 73 -6.19 -6.78 -5.18
N GLN A 74 -7.43 -6.37 -4.95
CA GLN A 74 -8.08 -5.42 -5.85
C GLN A 74 -7.25 -4.12 -5.92
N ASN A 75 -6.76 -3.77 -7.11
CA ASN A 75 -5.98 -2.56 -7.35
C ASN A 75 -5.99 -2.19 -8.84
N PRO A 76 -5.73 -0.93 -9.22
CA PRO A 76 -5.81 -0.48 -10.61
C PRO A 76 -4.58 -0.83 -11.46
N GLY A 77 -3.57 -1.50 -10.90
CA GLY A 77 -2.29 -1.77 -11.57
C GLY A 77 -1.31 -0.60 -11.49
N VAL A 78 -0.03 -0.90 -11.68
CA VAL A 78 1.06 0.06 -11.48
C VAL A 78 0.98 1.28 -12.39
N ASP A 79 0.47 1.12 -13.62
CA ASP A 79 0.29 2.23 -14.57
C ASP A 79 -0.65 3.30 -14.02
N ALA A 80 -1.84 2.89 -13.58
CA ALA A 80 -2.84 3.80 -13.02
C ALA A 80 -2.39 4.35 -11.66
N VAL A 81 -1.69 3.56 -10.84
CA VAL A 81 -1.12 4.06 -9.57
C VAL A 81 -0.19 5.23 -9.83
N ILE A 82 0.71 5.12 -10.79
CA ILE A 82 1.68 6.18 -11.13
C ILE A 82 1.00 7.38 -11.80
N ALA A 83 0.08 7.12 -12.73
CA ALA A 83 -0.54 8.18 -13.55
C ALA A 83 -1.65 8.93 -12.82
N GLU A 84 -2.36 8.29 -11.88
CA GLU A 84 -3.57 8.82 -11.28
C GLU A 84 -3.52 8.88 -9.75
N GLU A 85 -3.18 7.78 -9.08
CA GLU A 85 -3.30 7.68 -7.62
C GLU A 85 -2.23 8.49 -6.88
N LEU A 86 -0.96 8.36 -7.27
CA LEU A 86 0.13 9.15 -6.69
C LEU A 86 -0.06 10.66 -6.91
N PRO A 87 -0.45 11.16 -8.08
CA PRO A 87 -0.76 12.58 -8.27
C PRO A 87 -1.92 13.09 -7.41
N LYS A 88 -2.97 12.28 -7.17
CA LYS A 88 -4.05 12.65 -6.23
C LYS A 88 -3.52 12.75 -4.81
N LEU A 89 -2.75 11.76 -4.38
CA LEU A 89 -2.14 11.72 -3.06
C LEU A 89 -1.21 12.89 -2.82
N GLN A 90 -0.37 13.25 -3.79
CA GLN A 90 0.61 14.33 -3.67
C GLN A 90 -0.03 15.70 -3.37
N ARG A 91 -1.31 15.89 -3.69
CA ARG A 91 -2.05 17.12 -3.39
C ARG A 91 -2.36 17.29 -1.90
N VAL A 92 -2.45 16.19 -1.15
CA VAL A 92 -2.90 16.16 0.24
C VAL A 92 -1.87 15.61 1.23
N PHE A 93 -0.82 14.93 0.74
CA PHE A 93 0.24 14.36 1.57
C PHE A 93 1.61 14.65 0.98
N GLN A 94 2.46 15.36 1.75
CA GLN A 94 3.73 15.91 1.25
C GLN A 94 4.95 15.05 1.64
N LYS A 95 4.75 14.01 2.45
CA LYS A 95 5.82 13.14 2.92
C LYS A 95 6.01 11.93 1.99
N PRO A 96 7.19 11.30 1.99
CA PRO A 96 7.38 10.03 1.30
C PRO A 96 6.42 8.97 1.80
N VAL A 97 5.90 8.13 0.89
CA VAL A 97 4.99 7.03 1.21
C VAL A 97 5.64 5.68 0.99
N MET A 98 5.07 4.67 1.60
CA MET A 98 5.47 3.28 1.45
C MET A 98 4.62 2.62 0.37
N ALA A 99 5.25 2.13 -0.70
CA ALA A 99 4.59 1.43 -1.79
C ALA A 99 4.49 -0.07 -1.48
N ASN A 100 3.28 -0.58 -1.27
CA ASN A 100 3.09 -2.02 -1.15
C ASN A 100 3.10 -2.67 -2.54
N VAL A 101 4.09 -3.54 -2.77
CA VAL A 101 4.33 -4.23 -4.04
C VAL A 101 3.86 -5.67 -3.93
N SER A 102 3.02 -6.08 -4.86
CA SER A 102 2.50 -7.44 -4.97
C SER A 102 2.69 -7.98 -6.39
N GLY A 103 2.84 -9.28 -6.54
CA GLY A 103 3.04 -9.93 -7.83
C GLY A 103 2.77 -11.43 -7.76
N PHE A 104 2.83 -12.09 -8.90
CA PHE A 104 2.61 -13.52 -9.09
C PHE A 104 3.83 -14.22 -9.71
N SER A 105 4.86 -13.45 -10.04
CA SER A 105 6.18 -13.93 -10.47
C SER A 105 7.27 -12.97 -9.99
N ILE A 106 8.52 -13.43 -9.98
CA ILE A 106 9.68 -12.60 -9.64
C ILE A 106 9.78 -11.41 -10.60
N GLU A 107 9.52 -11.64 -11.88
CA GLU A 107 9.59 -10.62 -12.93
C GLU A 107 8.57 -9.50 -12.68
N GLU A 108 7.35 -9.84 -12.24
CA GLU A 108 6.32 -8.86 -11.88
C GLU A 108 6.75 -8.01 -10.68
N TYR A 109 7.28 -8.64 -9.62
CA TYR A 109 7.81 -7.89 -8.47
C TYR A 109 8.93 -6.94 -8.88
N VAL A 110 9.90 -7.42 -9.67
CA VAL A 110 11.03 -6.60 -10.14
C VAL A 110 10.53 -5.41 -10.97
N GLU A 111 9.59 -5.64 -11.88
CA GLU A 111 9.04 -4.58 -12.72
C GLU A 111 8.31 -3.53 -11.89
N VAL A 112 7.38 -3.95 -11.01
CA VAL A 112 6.60 -3.03 -10.16
C VAL A 112 7.52 -2.25 -9.21
N CYS A 113 8.48 -2.93 -8.56
CA CYS A 113 9.47 -2.28 -7.71
C CYS A 113 10.24 -1.19 -8.49
N ARG A 114 10.80 -1.54 -9.66
CA ARG A 114 11.59 -0.61 -10.47
C ARG A 114 10.80 0.62 -10.90
N ARG A 115 9.53 0.44 -11.23
CA ARG A 115 8.64 1.53 -11.66
C ARG A 115 8.24 2.46 -10.51
N LEU A 116 7.93 1.89 -9.34
CA LEU A 116 7.56 2.67 -8.15
C LEU A 116 8.78 3.35 -7.51
N ASP A 117 9.96 2.73 -7.55
CA ASP A 117 11.23 3.33 -7.09
C ASP A 117 11.60 4.61 -7.88
N ALA A 118 11.19 4.69 -9.14
CA ALA A 118 11.37 5.88 -9.96
C ALA A 118 10.42 7.05 -9.60
N CYS A 119 9.44 6.83 -8.71
CA CYS A 119 8.47 7.85 -8.31
C CYS A 119 8.97 8.64 -7.11
N GLY A 120 9.20 9.94 -7.25
CA GLY A 120 9.80 10.78 -6.22
C GLY A 120 9.02 10.87 -4.89
N GLN A 121 7.74 10.49 -4.87
CA GLN A 121 6.92 10.42 -3.64
C GLN A 121 7.07 9.09 -2.90
N VAL A 122 7.60 8.06 -3.54
CA VAL A 122 7.81 6.74 -2.92
C VAL A 122 9.16 6.76 -2.18
N GLY A 123 9.11 6.57 -0.86
CA GLY A 123 10.31 6.49 -0.02
C GLY A 123 10.72 5.07 0.32
N TRP A 124 9.75 4.13 0.33
CA TRP A 124 9.98 2.74 0.68
C TRP A 124 9.18 1.81 -0.22
N LEU A 125 9.72 0.63 -0.46
CA LEU A 125 9.04 -0.48 -1.10
C LEU A 125 8.76 -1.56 -0.05
N GLU A 126 7.47 -1.84 0.20
CA GLU A 126 7.02 -2.92 1.06
C GLU A 126 6.65 -4.14 0.19
N VAL A 127 7.55 -5.11 0.11
CA VAL A 127 7.37 -6.31 -0.72
C VAL A 127 6.40 -7.27 -0.03
N ASN A 128 5.22 -7.46 -0.59
CA ASN A 128 4.17 -8.29 -0.04
C ASN A 128 4.35 -9.77 -0.43
N ILE A 129 4.92 -10.54 0.46
CA ILE A 129 5.15 -11.99 0.31
C ILE A 129 4.26 -12.81 1.25
N SER A 130 3.21 -12.23 1.84
CA SER A 130 2.41 -12.86 2.90
C SER A 130 0.91 -12.89 2.64
N CYS A 131 0.41 -12.37 1.51
CA CYS A 131 -1.03 -12.29 1.26
C CYS A 131 -1.67 -13.68 1.10
N PRO A 132 -2.59 -14.10 2.01
CA PRO A 132 -3.25 -15.41 1.93
C PRO A 132 -4.43 -15.43 0.94
N ASN A 133 -4.90 -14.26 0.49
CA ASN A 133 -6.14 -14.09 -0.27
C ASN A 133 -5.95 -14.21 -1.79
N VAL A 134 -4.81 -14.71 -2.22
CA VAL A 134 -4.49 -14.91 -3.65
C VAL A 134 -3.90 -16.31 -3.88
N HIS A 135 -4.29 -16.93 -5.00
CA HIS A 135 -3.72 -18.20 -5.44
C HIS A 135 -2.48 -17.93 -6.32
N GLY A 136 -1.39 -18.64 -6.07
CA GLY A 136 -0.16 -18.55 -6.87
C GLY A 136 0.69 -17.30 -6.65
N GLY A 137 0.42 -16.53 -5.59
CA GLY A 137 1.18 -15.32 -5.23
C GLY A 137 1.23 -15.13 -3.71
N GLY A 138 1.73 -13.99 -3.24
CA GLY A 138 1.74 -13.67 -1.81
C GLY A 138 2.48 -14.70 -0.97
N MET A 139 1.76 -15.47 -0.15
CA MET A 139 2.35 -16.47 0.76
C MET A 139 3.26 -17.49 0.10
N SER A 140 3.06 -17.84 -1.16
CA SER A 140 3.92 -18.81 -1.87
C SER A 140 5.36 -18.29 -2.07
N PHE A 141 5.61 -17.01 -1.91
CA PHE A 141 6.94 -16.39 -1.96
C PHE A 141 7.54 -16.14 -0.57
N GLY A 142 6.76 -16.30 0.49
CA GLY A 142 7.15 -16.07 1.88
C GLY A 142 7.52 -17.33 2.66
N THR A 143 7.55 -18.49 2.01
CA THR A 143 7.85 -19.81 2.62
C THR A 143 9.06 -20.45 1.98
#